data_0495824ffe06995648098de54cae4de7
#
_entry.id   0495824ffe06995648098de54cae4de7
#
_cell.length_a   1.000
_cell.length_b   1.000
_cell.length_c   1.000
_cell.angle_alpha   90.00
_cell.angle_beta   90.00
_cell.angle_gamma   90.00
#
_symmetry.space_group_name_H-M   'P 1'
#
loop_
_entity.id
_entity.type
_entity.pdbx_description
1 polymer ?
#
loop_
_entity_poly.entity_id
_entity_poly.type
_entity_poly.pdbx_seq_one_letter_code
_entity_poly.pdbx_strand_id
1 'polypeptide(L)'
;ADGYFDAMSADDRYELRERLNAQRTEDYRNGSYKLNGGVVDPVPEDAPLFVRQYHDYYKTARGYHRRSPNSNGGITETSALSFINMPILSYIGEIRSPVLLVHGEKAHSRYFSEDAYKRLTGDNKELLIVPGANHVDLYDNPDAIPFDRIGEFFRKYLMDKR
;
A
#
# COMPACT_ATOMS: atom_id res chain seq x y z
N ALA A 1 3.74 -2.07 9.63
CA ALA A 1 3.16 -0.76 9.30
C ALA A 1 1.82 -0.63 10.01
N ASP A 2 1.46 0.59 10.40
CA ASP A 2 0.22 0.86 11.13
C ASP A 2 -1.00 0.29 10.38
N GLY A 3 -1.83 -0.45 11.09
CA GLY A 3 -3.06 -1.03 10.58
C GLY A 3 -2.92 -2.35 9.82
N TYR A 4 -1.78 -2.62 9.19
CA TYR A 4 -1.62 -3.79 8.31
C TYR A 4 -1.69 -5.12 9.06
N PHE A 5 -1.20 -5.16 10.30
CA PHE A 5 -1.19 -6.37 11.14
C PHE A 5 -2.16 -6.29 12.32
N ASP A 6 -3.04 -5.30 12.37
CA ASP A 6 -3.92 -5.07 13.53
C ASP A 6 -5.00 -6.13 13.66
N ALA A 7 -5.38 -6.79 12.56
CA ALA A 7 -6.33 -7.90 12.57
C ALA A 7 -5.74 -9.20 13.16
N MET A 8 -4.42 -9.29 13.31
CA MET A 8 -3.76 -10.44 13.92
C MET A 8 -3.76 -10.32 15.44
N SER A 9 -3.89 -11.43 16.14
CA SER A 9 -3.67 -11.50 17.59
C SER A 9 -2.20 -11.23 17.95
N ALA A 10 -1.92 -10.99 19.22
CA ALA A 10 -0.54 -10.84 19.70
C ALA A 10 0.27 -12.14 19.49
N ASP A 11 -0.37 -13.29 19.69
CA ASP A 11 0.27 -14.59 19.54
C ASP A 11 0.55 -14.90 18.06
N ASP A 12 -0.38 -14.62 17.14
CA ASP A 12 -0.14 -14.76 15.70
C ASP A 12 1.03 -13.88 15.22
N ARG A 13 1.11 -12.64 15.72
CA ARG A 13 2.24 -11.76 15.42
C ARG A 13 3.55 -12.26 16.00
N TYR A 14 3.51 -12.89 17.16
CA TYR A 14 4.69 -13.51 17.77
C TYR A 14 5.18 -14.69 16.93
N GLU A 15 4.30 -15.63 16.60
CA GLU A 15 4.60 -16.77 15.74
C GLU A 15 5.12 -16.35 14.37
N LEU A 16 4.51 -15.32 13.78
CA LEU A 16 4.99 -14.76 12.52
C LEU A 16 6.43 -14.25 12.63
N ARG A 17 6.77 -13.55 13.71
CA ARG A 17 8.15 -13.07 13.94
C ARG A 17 9.13 -14.21 14.12
N GLU A 18 8.77 -15.27 14.85
CA GLU A 18 9.63 -16.44 15.02
C GLU A 18 9.89 -17.11 13.67
N ARG A 19 8.86 -17.38 12.89
CA ARG A 19 8.97 -18.00 11.56
C ARG A 19 9.84 -17.16 10.62
N LEU A 20 9.64 -15.85 10.58
CA LEU A 20 10.40 -14.95 9.71
C LEU A 20 11.86 -14.78 10.18
N ASN A 21 12.12 -14.83 11.47
CA ASN A 21 13.50 -14.82 11.99
C ASN A 21 14.23 -16.13 11.65
N ALA A 22 13.57 -17.28 11.73
CA ALA A 22 14.12 -18.55 11.28
C ALA A 22 14.44 -18.50 9.78
N GLN A 23 13.52 -18.00 8.95
CA GLN A 23 13.72 -17.82 7.52
C GLN A 23 14.94 -16.91 7.23
N ARG A 24 15.07 -15.79 7.95
CA ARG A 24 16.22 -14.89 7.78
C ARG A 24 17.57 -15.58 8.06
N THR A 25 17.59 -16.44 9.06
CA THR A 25 18.79 -17.24 9.39
C THR A 25 19.09 -18.23 8.27
N GLU A 26 18.06 -18.85 7.71
CA GLU A 26 18.21 -19.79 6.59
C GLU A 26 18.68 -19.07 5.31
N ASP A 27 18.08 -17.94 4.96
CA ASP A 27 18.49 -17.08 3.84
C ASP A 27 19.98 -16.74 3.93
N TYR A 28 20.43 -16.35 5.11
CA TYR A 28 21.85 -16.05 5.35
C TYR A 28 22.77 -17.28 5.13
N ARG A 29 22.37 -18.44 5.65
CA ARG A 29 23.16 -19.69 5.49
C ARG A 29 23.23 -20.13 4.04
N ASN A 30 22.15 -19.94 3.29
CA ASN A 30 22.06 -20.35 1.88
C ASN A 30 22.64 -19.32 0.90
N GLY A 31 22.96 -18.10 1.36
CA GLY A 31 23.40 -17.00 0.50
C GLY A 31 22.32 -16.56 -0.52
N SER A 32 21.05 -16.81 -0.22
CA SER A 32 19.91 -16.51 -1.11
C SER A 32 18.70 -16.10 -0.29
N TYR A 33 17.77 -15.36 -0.92
CA TYR A 33 16.58 -14.87 -0.24
C TYR A 33 15.33 -15.56 -0.77
N LYS A 34 14.50 -16.05 0.15
CA LYS A 34 13.16 -16.55 -0.19
C LYS A 34 12.24 -15.38 -0.53
N LEU A 35 11.57 -15.46 -1.68
CA LEU A 35 10.60 -14.46 -2.11
C LEU A 35 9.19 -14.88 -1.73
N ASN A 36 8.30 -13.89 -1.55
CA ASN A 36 6.91 -14.12 -1.13
C ASN A 36 5.94 -14.45 -2.28
N GLY A 37 6.42 -14.54 -3.52
CA GLY A 37 5.64 -14.89 -4.69
C GLY A 37 4.99 -13.73 -5.44
N GLY A 38 4.89 -12.53 -4.85
CA GLY A 38 4.21 -11.38 -5.46
C GLY A 38 2.69 -11.54 -5.48
N VAL A 39 2.03 -10.99 -6.50
CA VAL A 39 0.60 -11.20 -6.71
C VAL A 39 0.35 -12.63 -7.16
N VAL A 40 -0.67 -13.26 -6.55
CA VAL A 40 -1.02 -14.67 -6.79
C VAL A 40 -1.37 -14.93 -8.26
N ASP A 41 -0.82 -16.03 -8.79
CA ASP A 41 -1.09 -16.51 -10.16
C ASP A 41 -0.85 -18.03 -10.19
N PRO A 42 -1.86 -18.86 -10.58
CA PRO A 42 -3.22 -18.46 -11.00
C PRO A 42 -4.08 -17.93 -9.84
N VAL A 43 -5.09 -17.12 -10.18
CA VAL A 43 -6.04 -16.58 -9.19
C VAL A 43 -6.95 -17.71 -8.70
N PRO A 44 -7.07 -17.94 -7.38
CA PRO A 44 -8.04 -18.88 -6.84
C PRO A 44 -9.48 -18.51 -7.22
N GLU A 45 -10.33 -19.52 -7.41
CA GLU A 45 -11.71 -19.33 -7.84
C GLU A 45 -12.54 -18.50 -6.83
N ASP A 46 -12.27 -18.67 -5.54
CA ASP A 46 -12.91 -17.96 -4.42
C ASP A 46 -12.18 -16.68 -4.00
N ALA A 47 -11.17 -16.25 -4.76
CA ALA A 47 -10.36 -15.07 -4.39
C ALA A 47 -11.22 -13.81 -4.22
N PRO A 48 -10.94 -12.99 -3.20
CA PRO A 48 -11.57 -11.68 -3.03
C PRO A 48 -11.38 -10.76 -4.26
N LEU A 49 -12.33 -9.85 -4.46
CA LEU A 49 -12.32 -8.96 -5.63
C LEU A 49 -10.99 -8.21 -5.81
N PHE A 50 -10.41 -7.69 -4.73
CA PHE A 50 -9.15 -6.94 -4.82
C PHE A 50 -7.96 -7.82 -5.28
N VAL A 51 -7.95 -9.11 -4.94
CA VAL A 51 -6.92 -10.06 -5.42
C VAL A 51 -7.03 -10.24 -6.93
N ARG A 52 -8.26 -10.40 -7.46
CA ARG A 52 -8.52 -10.47 -8.91
C ARG A 52 -8.09 -9.19 -9.63
N GLN A 53 -8.39 -8.03 -9.05
CA GLN A 53 -8.01 -6.72 -9.58
C GLN A 53 -6.47 -6.54 -9.61
N TYR A 54 -5.78 -6.99 -8.57
CA TYR A 54 -4.32 -6.96 -8.54
C TYR A 54 -3.71 -7.89 -9.58
N HIS A 55 -4.25 -9.10 -9.73
CA HIS A 55 -3.82 -10.02 -10.80
C HIS A 55 -4.02 -9.39 -12.17
N ASP A 56 -5.23 -8.85 -12.44
CA ASP A 56 -5.55 -8.19 -13.71
C ASP A 56 -4.55 -7.07 -14.04
N TYR A 57 -4.15 -6.29 -13.04
CA TYR A 57 -3.15 -5.24 -13.24
C TYR A 57 -1.74 -5.82 -13.38
N TYR A 58 -1.24 -6.56 -12.38
CA TYR A 58 0.17 -6.91 -12.30
C TYR A 58 0.59 -8.13 -13.14
N LYS A 59 -0.33 -9.02 -13.50
CA LYS A 59 -0.05 -10.28 -14.22
C LYS A 59 -0.50 -10.30 -15.68
N THR A 60 -1.11 -9.22 -16.16
CA THR A 60 -1.55 -9.07 -17.55
C THR A 60 -0.82 -7.93 -18.26
N ALA A 61 -1.05 -7.77 -19.56
CA ALA A 61 -0.46 -6.68 -20.35
C ALA A 61 -0.87 -5.27 -19.86
N ARG A 62 -1.89 -5.16 -18.97
CA ARG A 62 -2.35 -3.89 -18.41
C ARG A 62 -1.24 -3.17 -17.65
N GLY A 63 -0.58 -3.82 -16.71
CA GLY A 63 0.44 -3.20 -15.87
C GLY A 63 1.62 -4.11 -15.55
N TYR A 64 1.77 -5.25 -16.25
CA TYR A 64 2.92 -6.12 -16.06
C TYR A 64 4.21 -5.39 -16.36
N HIS A 65 5.15 -5.47 -15.45
CA HIS A 65 6.50 -4.97 -15.67
C HIS A 65 7.54 -5.91 -15.07
N ARG A 66 8.58 -6.24 -15.87
CA ARG A 66 9.63 -7.20 -15.49
C ARG A 66 10.37 -6.85 -14.19
N ARG A 67 10.40 -5.57 -13.80
CA ARG A 67 11.04 -5.09 -12.57
C ARG A 67 10.08 -4.92 -11.40
N SER A 68 8.78 -5.13 -11.62
CA SER A 68 7.80 -5.03 -10.55
C SER A 68 7.84 -6.29 -9.69
N PRO A 69 8.09 -6.19 -8.37
CA PRO A 69 8.00 -7.34 -7.48
C PRO A 69 6.62 -8.02 -7.53
N ASN A 70 5.55 -7.25 -7.64
CA ASN A 70 4.19 -7.80 -7.73
C ASN A 70 3.95 -8.60 -9.01
N SER A 71 4.63 -8.25 -10.12
CA SER A 71 4.58 -9.01 -11.36
C SER A 71 5.47 -10.25 -11.33
N ASN A 72 6.59 -10.22 -10.59
CA ASN A 72 7.66 -11.21 -10.64
C ASN A 72 8.17 -11.60 -9.25
N GLY A 73 7.76 -12.73 -8.72
CA GLY A 73 8.34 -13.35 -7.54
C GLY A 73 8.17 -12.61 -6.20
N GLY A 74 7.81 -11.34 -6.22
CA GLY A 74 7.55 -10.56 -5.02
C GLY A 74 8.79 -9.95 -4.35
N ILE A 75 8.61 -9.54 -3.10
CA ILE A 75 9.69 -9.07 -2.20
C ILE A 75 10.20 -10.23 -1.34
N THR A 76 11.30 -10.02 -0.64
CA THR A 76 11.79 -11.04 0.31
C THR A 76 10.73 -11.34 1.37
N GLU A 77 10.53 -12.60 1.70
CA GLU A 77 9.52 -13.03 2.69
C GLU A 77 9.78 -12.36 4.05
N THR A 78 11.04 -12.19 4.42
CA THR A 78 11.47 -11.56 5.66
C THR A 78 11.22 -10.05 5.74
N SER A 79 10.83 -9.39 4.64
CA SER A 79 10.46 -7.96 4.64
C SER A 79 9.31 -7.65 5.60
N ALA A 80 8.42 -8.61 5.86
CA ALA A 80 7.34 -8.46 6.82
C ALA A 80 7.83 -8.16 8.26
N LEU A 81 9.05 -8.58 8.64
CA LEU A 81 9.64 -8.23 9.95
C LEU A 81 9.81 -6.72 10.12
N SER A 82 10.23 -6.02 9.07
CA SER A 82 10.35 -4.56 9.11
C SER A 82 8.98 -3.90 9.20
N PHE A 83 8.02 -4.37 8.40
CA PHE A 83 6.66 -3.82 8.41
C PHE A 83 5.94 -3.98 9.74
N ILE A 84 6.05 -5.16 10.38
CA ILE A 84 5.37 -5.43 11.66
C ILE A 84 5.92 -4.58 12.81
N ASN A 85 7.20 -4.20 12.72
CA ASN A 85 7.89 -3.42 13.75
C ASN A 85 8.04 -1.93 13.42
N MET A 86 7.43 -1.44 12.34
CA MET A 86 7.59 -0.06 11.86
C MET A 86 6.26 0.72 11.94
N PRO A 87 6.01 1.46 13.03
CA PRO A 87 4.85 2.34 13.15
C PRO A 87 5.12 3.65 12.37
N ILE A 88 4.91 3.61 11.05
CA ILE A 88 5.26 4.73 10.14
C ILE A 88 4.46 6.01 10.39
N LEU A 89 3.30 5.91 11.02
CA LEU A 89 2.44 7.05 11.34
C LEU A 89 2.65 7.61 12.76
N SER A 90 3.70 7.19 13.48
CA SER A 90 3.94 7.67 14.86
C SER A 90 4.06 9.18 14.97
N TYR A 91 4.68 9.82 14.00
CA TYR A 91 4.92 11.27 13.98
C TYR A 91 4.09 12.01 12.92
N ILE A 92 3.02 11.40 12.43
CA ILE A 92 2.17 12.00 11.39
C ILE A 92 1.59 13.36 11.82
N GLY A 93 1.32 13.55 13.11
CA GLY A 93 0.85 14.82 13.68
C GLY A 93 1.88 15.95 13.64
N GLU A 94 3.15 15.68 13.36
CA GLU A 94 4.21 16.68 13.24
C GLU A 94 4.38 17.20 11.80
N ILE A 95 3.66 16.64 10.83
CA ILE A 95 3.71 17.07 9.44
C ILE A 95 3.09 18.47 9.32
N ARG A 96 3.90 19.42 8.84
CA ARG A 96 3.49 20.82 8.64
C ARG A 96 3.22 21.15 7.18
N SER A 97 3.76 20.35 6.26
CA SER A 97 3.50 20.51 4.82
C SER A 97 2.04 20.19 4.50
N PRO A 98 1.46 20.84 3.48
CA PRO A 98 0.15 20.44 2.96
C PRO A 98 0.14 18.98 2.52
N VAL A 99 -0.95 18.26 2.85
CA VAL A 99 -1.11 16.85 2.52
C VAL A 99 -2.43 16.62 1.80
N LEU A 100 -2.38 16.04 0.61
CA LEU A 100 -3.53 15.52 -0.11
C LEU A 100 -3.46 13.99 -0.12
N LEU A 101 -4.47 13.35 0.45
CA LEU A 101 -4.68 11.91 0.35
C LEU A 101 -5.74 11.64 -0.72
N VAL A 102 -5.42 10.80 -1.70
CA VAL A 102 -6.36 10.40 -2.77
C VAL A 102 -6.56 8.90 -2.70
N HIS A 103 -7.82 8.45 -2.64
CA HIS A 103 -8.13 7.03 -2.54
C HIS A 103 -9.42 6.67 -3.27
N GLY A 104 -9.49 5.46 -3.83
CA GLY A 104 -10.73 4.98 -4.46
C GLY A 104 -11.79 4.60 -3.43
N GLU A 105 -13.04 4.96 -3.69
CA GLU A 105 -14.17 4.68 -2.81
C GLU A 105 -14.32 3.18 -2.51
N LYS A 106 -14.15 2.33 -3.53
CA LYS A 106 -14.31 0.86 -3.46
C LYS A 106 -13.00 0.12 -3.17
N ALA A 107 -11.90 0.84 -2.96
CA ALA A 107 -10.63 0.21 -2.65
C ALA A 107 -10.67 -0.44 -1.26
N HIS A 108 -10.28 -1.71 -1.16
CA HIS A 108 -10.21 -2.46 0.10
C HIS A 108 -9.30 -1.82 1.14
N SER A 109 -8.36 -0.98 0.69
CA SER A 109 -7.35 -0.27 1.51
C SER A 109 -7.76 1.16 1.90
N ARG A 110 -8.99 1.60 1.60
CA ARG A 110 -9.47 2.96 1.84
C ARG A 110 -9.28 3.43 3.28
N TYR A 111 -9.49 2.54 4.24
CA TYR A 111 -9.34 2.82 5.66
C TYR A 111 -7.96 3.36 6.05
N PHE A 112 -6.88 2.96 5.37
CA PHE A 112 -5.54 3.51 5.62
C PHE A 112 -5.48 5.02 5.40
N SER A 113 -6.09 5.52 4.32
CA SER A 113 -6.13 6.96 4.05
C SER A 113 -7.03 7.71 5.02
N GLU A 114 -8.16 7.11 5.40
CA GLU A 114 -9.07 7.70 6.38
C GLU A 114 -8.41 7.80 7.77
N ASP A 115 -7.69 6.78 8.20
CA ASP A 115 -6.99 6.76 9.48
C ASP A 115 -5.78 7.71 9.48
N ALA A 116 -5.02 7.77 8.40
CA ALA A 116 -3.96 8.75 8.25
C ALA A 116 -4.52 10.19 8.31
N TYR A 117 -5.63 10.45 7.60
CA TYR A 117 -6.29 11.76 7.62
C TYR A 117 -6.75 12.18 9.01
N LYS A 118 -7.34 11.27 9.79
CA LYS A 118 -7.76 11.54 11.18
C LYS A 118 -6.59 11.91 12.08
N ARG A 119 -5.42 11.30 11.87
CA ARG A 119 -4.21 11.48 12.68
C ARG A 119 -3.38 12.70 12.28
N LEU A 120 -3.49 13.16 11.03
CA LEU A 120 -2.90 14.43 10.61
C LEU A 120 -3.48 15.58 11.43
N THR A 121 -2.63 16.50 11.85
CA THR A 121 -3.00 17.77 12.49
C THR A 121 -2.97 18.91 11.48
N GLY A 122 -3.47 20.06 11.84
CA GLY A 122 -3.51 21.22 10.95
C GLY A 122 -4.69 21.24 9.98
N ASP A 123 -4.87 22.39 9.34
CA ASP A 123 -5.98 22.72 8.41
C ASP A 123 -5.59 22.63 6.93
N ASN A 124 -4.33 22.36 6.64
CA ASN A 124 -3.78 22.22 5.29
C ASN A 124 -3.77 20.77 4.80
N LYS A 125 -4.74 19.97 5.23
CA LYS A 125 -4.90 18.56 4.84
C LYS A 125 -6.21 18.36 4.09
N GLU A 126 -6.18 17.54 3.06
CA GLU A 126 -7.37 17.19 2.27
C GLU A 126 -7.43 15.66 2.06
N LEU A 127 -8.64 15.10 2.11
CA LEU A 127 -8.92 13.70 1.76
C LEU A 127 -9.89 13.68 0.58
N LEU A 128 -9.44 13.15 -0.53
CA LEU A 128 -10.23 13.01 -1.75
C LEU A 128 -10.56 11.53 -1.98
N ILE A 129 -11.82 11.16 -1.78
CA ILE A 129 -12.33 9.84 -2.12
C ILE A 129 -12.93 9.90 -3.52
N VAL A 130 -12.36 9.12 -4.44
CA VAL A 130 -12.80 9.06 -5.83
C VAL A 130 -13.98 8.10 -5.96
N PRO A 131 -15.18 8.59 -6.31
CA PRO A 131 -16.38 7.78 -6.37
C PRO A 131 -16.24 6.61 -7.36
N GLY A 132 -16.68 5.44 -6.95
CA GLY A 132 -16.71 4.23 -7.78
C GLY A 132 -15.36 3.59 -8.07
N ALA A 133 -14.23 4.26 -7.82
CA ALA A 133 -12.91 3.76 -8.15
C ALA A 133 -12.44 2.66 -7.18
N ASN A 134 -11.79 1.64 -7.71
CA ASN A 134 -11.07 0.61 -6.98
C ASN A 134 -9.60 1.03 -6.77
N HIS A 135 -8.83 0.18 -6.09
CA HIS A 135 -7.43 0.48 -5.78
C HIS A 135 -6.58 0.67 -7.04
N VAL A 136 -6.69 -0.24 -8.02
CA VAL A 136 -5.86 -0.21 -9.24
C VAL A 136 -6.35 0.76 -10.31
N ASP A 137 -7.57 1.29 -10.19
CA ASP A 137 -8.09 2.27 -11.14
C ASP A 137 -7.32 3.59 -11.10
N LEU A 138 -6.73 3.90 -9.95
CA LEU A 138 -5.89 5.09 -9.79
C LEU A 138 -4.42 4.88 -10.25
N TYR A 139 -4.11 3.74 -10.87
CA TYR A 139 -2.78 3.48 -11.41
C TYR A 139 -2.66 3.87 -12.89
N ASP A 140 -3.69 3.60 -13.68
CA ASP A 140 -3.63 3.66 -15.13
C ASP A 140 -4.91 4.15 -15.82
N ASN A 141 -5.98 4.45 -15.08
CA ASN A 141 -7.21 4.96 -15.66
C ASN A 141 -7.27 6.51 -15.55
N PRO A 142 -6.94 7.24 -16.65
CA PRO A 142 -6.94 8.70 -16.63
C PRO A 142 -8.31 9.31 -16.31
N ASP A 143 -9.41 8.60 -16.63
CA ASP A 143 -10.77 9.08 -16.37
C ASP A 143 -11.16 8.95 -14.89
N ALA A 144 -10.50 8.05 -14.15
CA ALA A 144 -10.69 7.89 -12.72
C ALA A 144 -9.73 8.76 -11.89
N ILE A 145 -8.53 9.02 -12.40
CA ILE A 145 -7.52 9.81 -11.66
C ILE A 145 -7.94 11.29 -11.65
N PRO A 146 -8.13 11.92 -10.48
CA PRO A 146 -8.64 13.28 -10.38
C PRO A 146 -7.54 14.34 -10.64
N PHE A 147 -6.93 14.34 -11.82
CA PHE A 147 -5.79 15.21 -12.15
C PHE A 147 -6.05 16.69 -11.92
N ASP A 148 -7.26 17.18 -12.21
CA ASP A 148 -7.62 18.60 -12.00
C ASP A 148 -7.55 18.96 -10.52
N ARG A 149 -8.12 18.12 -9.64
CA ARG A 149 -8.09 18.33 -8.19
C ARG A 149 -6.66 18.25 -7.61
N ILE A 150 -5.87 17.32 -8.13
CA ILE A 150 -4.44 17.22 -7.76
C ILE A 150 -3.70 18.49 -8.21
N GLY A 151 -3.94 18.92 -9.44
CA GLY A 151 -3.35 20.16 -9.97
C GLY A 151 -3.77 21.42 -9.19
N GLU A 152 -5.04 21.53 -8.79
CA GLU A 152 -5.53 22.61 -7.94
C GLU A 152 -4.83 22.65 -6.57
N PHE A 153 -4.68 21.47 -5.94
CA PHE A 153 -3.96 21.36 -4.67
C PHE A 153 -2.52 21.86 -4.79
N PHE A 154 -1.80 21.44 -5.82
CA PHE A 154 -0.42 21.92 -6.02
C PHE A 154 -0.38 23.42 -6.33
N ARG A 155 -1.27 23.95 -7.15
CA ARG A 155 -1.34 25.41 -7.41
C ARG A 155 -1.57 26.19 -6.12
N LYS A 156 -2.56 25.79 -5.33
CA LYS A 156 -2.90 26.43 -4.06
C LYS A 156 -1.72 26.53 -3.11
N TYR A 157 -0.93 25.47 -2.98
CA TYR A 157 0.10 25.41 -1.94
C TYR A 157 1.54 25.70 -2.41
N LEU A 158 1.80 25.66 -3.72
CA LEU A 158 3.14 25.92 -4.26
C LEU A 158 3.25 27.26 -4.97
N MET A 159 2.15 27.77 -5.57
CA MET A 159 2.20 28.98 -6.40
C MET A 159 1.69 30.24 -5.67
N ASP A 160 0.81 30.10 -4.68
CA ASP A 160 0.22 31.25 -3.95
C ASP A 160 1.11 31.79 -2.81
N LYS A 161 2.36 31.36 -2.72
CA LYS A 161 3.35 31.90 -1.78
C LYS A 161 4.31 32.90 -2.47
N ARG A 162 3.74 33.94 -3.06
CA ARG A 162 4.52 35.13 -3.45
C ARG A 162 4.05 36.36 -2.67
#